data_2bcd358d6d1c38f59397a7dab1c7cf77
#
_entry.id   2bcd358d6d1c38f59397a7dab1c7cf77
#
_cell.length_a   1.000
_cell.length_b   1.000
_cell.length_c   1.000
_cell.angle_alpha   90.00
_cell.angle_beta   90.00
_cell.angle_gamma   90.00
#
_symmetry.space_group_name_H-M   'P 1'
#
loop_
_entity.id
_entity.type
_entity.pdbx_description
1 polymer ?
#
loop_
_entity_poly.entity_id
_entity_poly.type
_entity_poly.pdbx_seq_one_letter_code
_entity_poly.pdbx_strand_id
1 'polypeptide(L)'
;MRNKAVVLLLLLVILAINVEQSGSLGGVNVSSRVTYTIKGRFLLVNTNNITVNDYVYISLPQNTSFQQSFVLGIEPSPVRFQRDEDGNIFAVAYIVAKPQEKIWINVTYKVVVSSYSIDTSASKGVWPNFLLLKKYTSSTRYWDIYNTTVVKIAYDVAYTSYPLATVESLARWVVSRVNYNVNLGRSGSDHALIYTSRGYRIQGDCVEVADVFITMARSLGVPARGVYGFLLTSYKEHQWLNMSTVQSEGEGLLTHWGGHMWPEVYVDPYGWIDVDMLDGMSPNVGVFSARHIVFGFEETKYYGAALTSSCIPSYMTLEYIDYIFEGELG
;
A
#
# COMPACT_ATOMS: atom_id res chain seq x y z
N MET A 1 36.42 -13.11 -7.10
CA MET A 1 36.18 -12.62 -5.74
C MET A 1 36.13 -11.09 -5.61
N ARG A 2 36.44 -10.31 -6.65
CA ARG A 2 36.46 -8.82 -6.60
C ARG A 2 35.08 -8.16 -6.79
N ASN A 3 34.11 -8.83 -7.39
CA ASN A 3 32.82 -8.22 -7.74
C ASN A 3 31.76 -8.22 -6.61
N LYS A 4 31.93 -9.05 -5.58
CA LYS A 4 30.97 -9.08 -4.45
C LYS A 4 31.10 -7.89 -3.49
N ALA A 5 32.31 -7.33 -3.34
CA ALA A 5 32.56 -6.18 -2.48
C ALA A 5 32.02 -4.85 -3.06
N VAL A 6 32.02 -4.72 -4.39
CA VAL A 6 31.54 -3.50 -5.08
C VAL A 6 30.01 -3.41 -5.02
N VAL A 7 29.29 -4.55 -5.11
CA VAL A 7 27.83 -4.58 -5.01
C VAL A 7 27.38 -4.26 -3.59
N LEU A 8 28.08 -4.72 -2.57
CA LEU A 8 27.77 -4.42 -1.17
C LEU A 8 28.02 -2.95 -0.82
N LEU A 9 29.05 -2.33 -1.42
CA LEU A 9 29.37 -0.92 -1.20
C LEU A 9 28.36 0.01 -1.91
N LEU A 10 27.84 -0.37 -3.09
CA LEU A 10 26.78 0.37 -3.78
C LEU A 10 25.42 0.27 -3.04
N LEU A 11 25.12 -0.85 -2.41
CA LEU A 11 23.94 -1.02 -1.56
C LEU A 11 23.99 -0.09 -0.32
N LEU A 12 25.15 0.08 0.28
CA LEU A 12 25.33 0.99 1.42
C LEU A 12 25.23 2.47 1.03
N VAL A 13 25.64 2.85 -0.16
CA VAL A 13 25.61 4.26 -0.65
C VAL A 13 24.18 4.68 -1.05
N ILE A 14 23.37 3.79 -1.60
CA ILE A 14 21.95 4.11 -1.94
C ILE A 14 21.09 4.24 -0.67
N LEU A 15 21.44 3.57 0.42
CA LEU A 15 20.75 3.64 1.71
C LEU A 15 21.11 4.88 2.54
N ALA A 16 22.20 5.57 2.22
CA ALA A 16 22.71 6.71 3.01
C ALA A 16 22.14 8.09 2.61
N ILE A 17 21.33 8.19 1.54
CA ILE A 17 20.92 9.51 0.99
C ILE A 17 19.59 10.04 1.54
N ASN A 18 18.89 9.32 2.42
CA ASN A 18 17.64 9.81 2.99
C ASN A 18 17.58 9.79 4.54
N VAL A 19 18.69 10.10 5.21
CA VAL A 19 18.70 10.33 6.65
C VAL A 19 18.99 11.79 6.93
N GLU A 20 18.03 12.66 6.64
CA GLU A 20 17.90 13.96 7.31
C GLU A 20 16.55 14.59 6.99
N GLN A 21 15.53 14.22 7.76
CA GLN A 21 14.46 15.12 8.19
C GLN A 21 13.76 14.54 9.42
N SER A 22 14.50 14.45 10.53
CA SER A 22 13.90 14.46 11.86
C SER A 22 13.69 15.92 12.30
N GLY A 23 12.98 16.69 11.48
CA GLY A 23 12.30 17.87 11.98
C GLY A 23 11.12 17.37 12.79
N SER A 24 10.93 17.84 14.02
CA SER A 24 9.70 17.63 14.76
C SER A 24 8.58 18.19 13.88
N LEU A 25 7.81 17.30 13.24
CA LEU A 25 6.59 17.67 12.55
C LEU A 25 5.69 18.24 13.64
N GLY A 26 5.49 19.56 13.66
CA GLY A 26 4.71 20.23 14.70
C GLY A 26 3.33 19.57 14.79
N GLY A 27 2.99 19.00 15.96
CA GLY A 27 1.72 18.34 16.19
C GLY A 27 1.64 16.86 15.80
N VAL A 28 2.75 16.18 15.56
CA VAL A 28 2.79 14.72 15.39
C VAL A 28 3.45 14.07 16.61
N ASN A 29 2.71 13.16 17.26
CA ASN A 29 3.16 12.41 18.44
C ASN A 29 3.52 10.99 18.03
N VAL A 30 4.78 10.62 18.14
CA VAL A 30 5.25 9.23 17.95
C VAL A 30 5.15 8.48 19.26
N SER A 31 4.45 7.34 19.29
CA SER A 31 4.09 6.64 20.53
C SER A 31 4.86 5.35 20.76
N SER A 32 5.13 4.57 19.74
CA SER A 32 5.81 3.28 19.84
C SER A 32 6.59 2.97 18.57
N ARG A 33 7.58 2.08 18.72
CA ARG A 33 8.39 1.61 17.61
C ARG A 33 8.44 0.08 17.63
N VAL A 34 8.29 -0.55 16.48
CA VAL A 34 8.42 -1.99 16.32
C VAL A 34 9.47 -2.25 15.24
N THR A 35 10.38 -3.16 15.53
CA THR A 35 11.36 -3.66 14.54
C THR A 35 10.92 -5.03 14.09
N TYR A 36 10.64 -5.19 12.80
CA TYR A 36 10.27 -6.44 12.17
C TYR A 36 11.45 -7.07 11.44
N THR A 37 11.61 -8.38 11.59
CA THR A 37 12.24 -9.22 10.58
C THR A 37 11.14 -9.85 9.75
N ILE A 38 11.12 -9.56 8.44
CA ILE A 38 10.09 -10.04 7.51
C ILE A 38 10.76 -11.01 6.54
N LYS A 39 10.25 -12.25 6.50
CA LYS A 39 10.66 -13.27 5.53
C LYS A 39 9.49 -13.54 4.60
N GLY A 40 9.69 -13.33 3.31
CA GLY A 40 8.69 -13.64 2.28
C GLY A 40 9.23 -14.64 1.27
N ARG A 41 8.35 -15.43 0.69
CA ARG A 41 8.68 -16.32 -0.42
C ARG A 41 7.52 -16.45 -1.40
N PHE A 42 7.86 -16.58 -2.66
CA PHE A 42 6.93 -16.67 -3.77
C PHE A 42 7.25 -17.88 -4.63
N LEU A 43 6.25 -18.68 -4.97
CA LEU A 43 6.38 -19.79 -5.89
C LEU A 43 5.82 -19.40 -7.25
N LEU A 44 6.70 -19.25 -8.23
CA LEU A 44 6.35 -19.03 -9.62
C LEU A 44 6.49 -20.33 -10.42
N VAL A 45 5.56 -20.56 -11.33
CA VAL A 45 5.56 -21.74 -12.21
C VAL A 45 5.48 -21.32 -13.66
N ASN A 46 6.38 -21.87 -14.47
CA ASN A 46 6.28 -21.71 -15.91
C ASN A 46 5.18 -22.65 -16.46
N THR A 47 4.05 -22.10 -16.81
CA THR A 47 2.92 -22.85 -17.37
C THR A 47 2.99 -23.03 -18.89
N ASN A 48 4.04 -22.52 -19.54
CA ASN A 48 4.26 -22.64 -20.97
C ASN A 48 5.08 -23.90 -21.33
N ASN A 49 5.03 -24.27 -22.61
CA ASN A 49 5.80 -25.37 -23.19
C ASN A 49 7.22 -24.95 -23.66
N ILE A 50 7.58 -23.69 -23.47
CA ILE A 50 8.90 -23.13 -23.80
C ILE A 50 9.62 -22.64 -22.55
N THR A 51 10.95 -22.53 -22.63
CA THR A 51 11.73 -21.88 -21.58
C THR A 51 11.42 -20.39 -21.55
N VAL A 52 11.06 -19.86 -20.37
CA VAL A 52 10.87 -18.43 -20.12
C VAL A 52 12.18 -17.83 -19.60
N ASN A 53 12.62 -16.75 -20.25
CA ASN A 53 13.79 -15.96 -19.83
C ASN A 53 13.31 -14.51 -19.70
N ASP A 54 13.07 -14.04 -18.48
CA ASP A 54 12.49 -12.71 -18.28
C ASP A 54 12.76 -12.16 -16.86
N TYR A 55 12.22 -11.01 -16.57
CA TYR A 55 12.38 -10.31 -15.31
C TYR A 55 11.16 -10.46 -14.42
N VAL A 56 11.42 -10.65 -13.12
CA VAL A 56 10.42 -10.55 -12.05
C VAL A 56 10.67 -9.27 -11.27
N TYR A 57 9.61 -8.52 -11.02
CA TYR A 57 9.64 -7.29 -10.23
C TYR A 57 9.12 -7.59 -8.83
N ILE A 58 9.95 -7.37 -7.83
CA ILE A 58 9.70 -7.73 -6.44
C ILE A 58 9.44 -6.46 -5.65
N SER A 59 8.22 -6.30 -5.14
CA SER A 59 7.88 -5.18 -4.25
C SER A 59 8.71 -5.24 -2.97
N LEU A 60 9.18 -4.08 -2.54
CA LEU A 60 9.96 -3.92 -1.32
C LEU A 60 9.18 -3.07 -0.32
N PRO A 61 9.37 -3.28 0.99
CA PRO A 61 8.89 -2.32 1.97
C PRO A 61 9.48 -0.94 1.70
N GLN A 62 8.64 0.09 1.64
CA GLN A 62 9.04 1.45 1.30
C GLN A 62 9.52 2.24 2.53
N ASN A 63 10.35 3.25 2.30
CA ASN A 63 10.68 4.24 3.33
C ASN A 63 9.62 5.34 3.36
N THR A 64 9.16 5.68 4.57
CA THR A 64 8.24 6.78 4.84
C THR A 64 8.77 7.63 5.97
N SER A 65 8.03 8.66 6.41
CA SER A 65 8.36 9.41 7.62
C SER A 65 8.33 8.54 8.89
N PHE A 66 7.59 7.42 8.86
CA PHE A 66 7.36 6.55 10.02
C PHE A 66 7.80 5.10 9.80
N GLN A 67 8.33 4.76 8.61
CA GLN A 67 8.86 3.44 8.30
C GLN A 67 10.26 3.54 7.69
N GLN A 68 11.20 2.75 8.20
CA GLN A 68 12.52 2.55 7.62
C GLN A 68 12.71 1.08 7.23
N SER A 69 13.17 0.83 6.02
CA SER A 69 13.26 -0.51 5.44
C SER A 69 14.66 -0.81 4.95
N PHE A 70 15.12 -2.04 5.23
CA PHE A 70 16.42 -2.54 4.83
C PHE A 70 16.23 -3.92 4.19
N VAL A 71 16.77 -4.09 2.99
CA VAL A 71 16.83 -5.39 2.32
C VAL A 71 17.99 -6.19 2.89
N LEU A 72 17.72 -7.31 3.53
CA LEU A 72 18.74 -8.21 4.08
C LEU A 72 19.15 -9.31 3.09
N GLY A 73 18.22 -9.76 2.23
CA GLY A 73 18.48 -10.75 1.22
C GLY A 73 17.33 -10.88 0.21
N ILE A 74 17.69 -11.20 -1.02
CA ILE A 74 16.76 -11.57 -2.10
C ILE A 74 17.42 -12.69 -2.91
N GLU A 75 16.68 -13.77 -3.14
CA GLU A 75 17.12 -14.89 -3.96
C GLU A 75 16.00 -15.29 -4.94
N PRO A 76 16.30 -15.38 -6.26
CA PRO A 76 17.59 -15.10 -6.90
C PRO A 76 18.03 -13.64 -6.73
N SER A 77 19.36 -13.42 -6.73
CA SER A 77 19.91 -12.07 -6.55
C SER A 77 19.40 -11.12 -7.61
N PRO A 78 18.91 -9.92 -7.25
CA PRO A 78 18.41 -8.95 -8.20
C PRO A 78 19.53 -8.44 -9.09
N VAL A 79 19.20 -8.20 -10.35
CA VAL A 79 20.13 -7.59 -11.34
C VAL A 79 20.19 -6.09 -11.19
N ARG A 80 19.12 -5.47 -10.66
CA ARG A 80 19.03 -4.05 -10.34
C ARG A 80 17.93 -3.76 -9.34
N PHE A 81 18.00 -2.58 -8.73
CA PHE A 81 16.88 -1.90 -8.07
C PHE A 81 16.36 -0.80 -8.98
N GLN A 82 15.09 -0.56 -8.99
CA GLN A 82 14.44 0.43 -9.84
C GLN A 82 13.44 1.23 -9.02
N ARG A 83 13.27 2.50 -9.40
CA ARG A 83 12.26 3.39 -8.86
C ARG A 83 11.23 3.67 -9.94
N ASP A 84 9.93 3.65 -9.60
CA ASP A 84 8.87 4.07 -10.50
C ASP A 84 8.59 5.58 -10.37
N GLU A 85 7.60 6.05 -11.12
CA GLU A 85 7.17 7.45 -11.15
C GLU A 85 6.51 7.94 -9.85
N ASP A 86 6.07 6.99 -9.00
CA ASP A 86 5.46 7.25 -7.70
C ASP A 86 6.50 7.22 -6.57
N GLY A 87 7.73 6.90 -6.93
CA GLY A 87 8.85 6.83 -6.00
C GLY A 87 9.01 5.46 -5.33
N ASN A 88 8.17 4.48 -5.65
CA ASN A 88 8.31 3.13 -5.12
C ASN A 88 9.60 2.47 -5.61
N ILE A 89 10.32 1.85 -4.69
CA ILE A 89 11.52 1.08 -5.00
C ILE A 89 11.14 -0.39 -5.05
N PHE A 90 11.61 -1.08 -6.08
CA PHE A 90 11.45 -2.52 -6.25
C PHE A 90 12.73 -3.17 -6.75
N ALA A 91 12.90 -4.45 -6.46
CA ALA A 91 14.01 -5.24 -6.96
C ALA A 91 13.59 -5.92 -8.27
N VAL A 92 14.53 -6.07 -9.19
CA VAL A 92 14.33 -6.74 -10.47
C VAL A 92 15.27 -7.93 -10.53
N ALA A 93 14.72 -9.14 -10.53
CA ALA A 93 15.47 -10.39 -10.67
C ALA A 93 15.26 -10.97 -12.08
N TYR A 94 16.37 -11.48 -12.66
CA TYR A 94 16.29 -12.21 -13.92
C TYR A 94 16.10 -13.70 -13.60
N ILE A 95 15.10 -14.31 -14.23
CA ILE A 95 14.78 -15.71 -14.07
C ILE A 95 14.85 -16.47 -15.39
N VAL A 96 15.21 -17.75 -15.31
CA VAL A 96 15.18 -18.72 -16.39
C VAL A 96 14.37 -19.91 -15.90
N ALA A 97 13.23 -20.19 -16.52
CA ALA A 97 12.34 -21.27 -16.13
C ALA A 97 12.07 -22.20 -17.31
N LYS A 98 12.44 -23.48 -17.21
CA LYS A 98 12.04 -24.50 -18.20
C LYS A 98 10.54 -24.76 -18.13
N PRO A 99 9.95 -25.42 -19.13
CA PRO A 99 8.55 -25.85 -19.07
C PRO A 99 8.24 -26.59 -17.77
N GLN A 100 7.14 -26.18 -17.10
CA GLN A 100 6.66 -26.73 -15.82
C GLN A 100 7.65 -26.55 -14.63
N GLU A 101 8.73 -25.80 -14.81
CA GLU A 101 9.67 -25.55 -13.73
C GLU A 101 9.08 -24.61 -12.69
N LYS A 102 9.36 -24.93 -11.42
CA LYS A 102 8.98 -24.16 -10.24
C LYS A 102 10.16 -23.36 -9.73
N ILE A 103 9.99 -22.04 -9.58
CA ILE A 103 11.01 -21.12 -9.09
C ILE A 103 10.53 -20.49 -7.80
N TRP A 104 11.33 -20.64 -6.75
CA TRP A 104 11.15 -19.91 -5.51
C TRP A 104 11.92 -18.60 -5.55
N ILE A 105 11.23 -17.53 -5.15
CA ILE A 105 11.84 -16.25 -4.84
C ILE A 105 11.74 -16.08 -3.33
N ASN A 106 12.88 -15.87 -2.67
CA ASN A 106 12.94 -15.66 -1.23
C ASN A 106 13.41 -14.23 -0.95
N VAL A 107 12.78 -13.58 0.01
CA VAL A 107 13.11 -12.21 0.42
C VAL A 107 13.23 -12.14 1.93
N THR A 108 14.15 -11.31 2.41
CA THR A 108 14.27 -11.02 3.84
C THR A 108 14.49 -9.52 4.02
N TYR A 109 13.68 -8.90 4.89
CA TYR A 109 13.74 -7.48 5.19
C TYR A 109 13.88 -7.27 6.70
N LYS A 110 14.52 -6.16 7.07
CA LYS A 110 14.35 -5.52 8.38
C LYS A 110 13.54 -4.26 8.17
N VAL A 111 12.45 -4.09 8.90
CA VAL A 111 11.58 -2.92 8.81
C VAL A 111 11.34 -2.36 10.20
N VAL A 112 11.60 -1.07 10.38
CA VAL A 112 11.36 -0.35 11.62
C VAL A 112 10.15 0.54 11.40
N VAL A 113 9.07 0.32 12.13
CA VAL A 113 7.82 1.08 12.01
C VAL A 113 7.56 1.83 13.31
N SER A 114 7.23 3.11 13.20
CA SER A 114 6.81 3.94 14.34
C SER A 114 5.31 4.21 14.25
N SER A 115 4.58 3.94 15.33
CA SER A 115 3.21 4.41 15.47
C SER A 115 3.19 5.91 15.70
N TYR A 116 2.18 6.59 15.14
CA TYR A 116 2.00 8.01 15.39
C TYR A 116 0.52 8.40 15.52
N SER A 117 0.29 9.56 16.08
CA SER A 117 -0.98 10.29 16.00
C SER A 117 -0.74 11.77 15.79
N ILE A 118 -1.63 12.44 15.07
CA ILE A 118 -1.61 13.89 14.94
C ILE A 118 -2.37 14.55 16.10
N ASP A 119 -1.88 15.72 16.54
CA ASP A 119 -2.60 16.57 17.49
C ASP A 119 -3.50 17.57 16.75
N THR A 120 -4.76 17.19 16.56
CA THR A 120 -5.76 18.04 15.88
C THR A 120 -6.12 19.30 16.67
N SER A 121 -5.69 19.43 17.93
CA SER A 121 -5.83 20.67 18.71
C SER A 121 -4.77 21.71 18.32
N ALA A 122 -3.60 21.25 17.89
CA ALA A 122 -2.50 22.12 17.45
C ALA A 122 -2.80 22.80 16.10
N SER A 123 -3.48 22.10 15.18
CA SER A 123 -3.91 22.66 13.90
C SER A 123 -5.13 21.94 13.35
N LYS A 124 -5.98 22.66 12.65
CA LYS A 124 -7.08 22.10 11.82
C LYS A 124 -6.64 21.79 10.39
N GLY A 125 -5.35 21.95 10.11
CA GLY A 125 -4.77 21.88 8.79
C GLY A 125 -4.94 23.16 7.98
N VAL A 126 -4.06 23.33 7.02
CA VAL A 126 -4.09 24.42 6.03
C VAL A 126 -4.22 23.78 4.65
N TRP A 127 -5.02 24.39 3.79
CA TRP A 127 -5.15 23.93 2.40
C TRP A 127 -3.80 24.02 1.70
N PRO A 128 -3.29 22.94 1.12
CA PRO A 128 -1.95 22.91 0.55
C PRO A 128 -1.85 23.70 -0.74
N ASN A 129 -0.62 24.01 -1.15
CA ASN A 129 -0.38 24.59 -2.46
C ASN A 129 -0.62 23.54 -3.56
N PHE A 130 -1.72 23.66 -4.28
CA PHE A 130 -2.15 22.73 -5.32
C PHE A 130 -1.13 22.52 -6.44
N LEU A 131 -0.31 23.51 -6.76
CA LEU A 131 0.67 23.40 -7.85
C LEU A 131 1.71 22.32 -7.57
N LEU A 132 2.15 22.19 -6.32
CA LEU A 132 3.14 21.17 -5.91
C LEU A 132 2.55 19.77 -5.81
N LEU A 133 1.25 19.66 -5.60
CA LEU A 133 0.56 18.41 -5.33
C LEU A 133 -0.47 18.04 -6.40
N LYS A 134 -0.38 18.67 -7.58
CA LYS A 134 -1.33 18.48 -8.70
C LYS A 134 -1.53 17.01 -9.08
N LYS A 135 -0.48 16.20 -9.03
CA LYS A 135 -0.57 14.77 -9.29
C LYS A 135 -1.62 14.10 -8.39
N TYR A 136 -1.62 14.44 -7.11
CA TYR A 136 -2.45 13.81 -6.09
C TYR A 136 -3.86 14.40 -5.97
N THR A 137 -4.22 15.32 -6.85
CA THR A 137 -5.57 15.88 -7.02
C THR A 137 -6.09 15.65 -8.44
N SER A 138 -5.38 14.88 -9.25
CA SER A 138 -5.75 14.56 -10.63
C SER A 138 -6.50 13.24 -10.72
N SER A 139 -7.28 13.10 -11.79
CA SER A 139 -7.95 11.84 -12.13
C SER A 139 -6.94 10.78 -12.58
N THR A 140 -7.22 9.53 -12.23
CA THR A 140 -6.52 8.35 -12.72
C THR A 140 -7.53 7.29 -13.17
N ARG A 141 -7.05 6.11 -13.53
CA ARG A 141 -7.91 5.01 -13.98
C ARG A 141 -8.93 4.58 -12.92
N TYR A 142 -8.54 4.53 -11.64
CA TYR A 142 -9.41 4.03 -10.55
C TYR A 142 -10.01 5.16 -9.71
N TRP A 143 -9.52 6.38 -9.86
CA TRP A 143 -9.93 7.57 -9.12
C TRP A 143 -10.44 8.63 -10.10
N ASP A 144 -11.68 8.43 -10.61
CA ASP A 144 -12.30 9.34 -11.57
C ASP A 144 -12.95 10.54 -10.87
N ILE A 145 -12.19 11.64 -10.75
CA ILE A 145 -12.68 12.89 -10.17
C ILE A 145 -13.73 13.61 -11.05
N TYR A 146 -14.05 13.07 -12.22
CA TYR A 146 -15.10 13.58 -13.10
C TYR A 146 -16.40 12.80 -12.97
N ASN A 147 -16.43 11.70 -12.20
CA ASN A 147 -17.65 10.95 -11.90
C ASN A 147 -18.61 11.85 -11.11
N THR A 148 -19.66 12.33 -11.77
CA THR A 148 -20.60 13.32 -11.21
C THR A 148 -21.30 12.83 -9.94
N THR A 149 -21.53 11.52 -9.80
CA THR A 149 -22.16 10.92 -8.60
C THR A 149 -21.24 11.01 -7.40
N VAL A 150 -20.01 10.49 -7.54
CA VAL A 150 -19.02 10.50 -6.45
C VAL A 150 -18.70 11.93 -6.03
N VAL A 151 -18.49 12.82 -7.00
CA VAL A 151 -18.17 14.23 -6.78
C VAL A 151 -19.32 14.95 -6.07
N LYS A 152 -20.57 14.76 -6.53
CA LYS A 152 -21.73 15.36 -5.87
C LYS A 152 -21.84 14.93 -4.41
N ILE A 153 -21.68 13.63 -4.14
CA ILE A 153 -21.73 13.12 -2.77
C ILE A 153 -20.60 13.75 -1.93
N ALA A 154 -19.38 13.85 -2.48
CA ALA A 154 -18.26 14.45 -1.77
C ALA A 154 -18.60 15.89 -1.33
N TYR A 155 -19.15 16.71 -2.22
CA TYR A 155 -19.59 18.08 -1.89
C TYR A 155 -20.76 18.13 -0.90
N ASP A 156 -21.70 17.19 -0.99
CA ASP A 156 -22.88 17.15 -0.11
C ASP A 156 -22.52 16.78 1.34
N VAL A 157 -21.46 15.97 1.54
CA VAL A 157 -21.11 15.42 2.87
C VAL A 157 -19.90 16.09 3.51
N ALA A 158 -19.08 16.76 2.74
CA ALA A 158 -17.86 17.35 3.24
C ALA A 158 -18.08 18.60 4.07
N TYR A 159 -17.34 18.71 5.18
CA TYR A 159 -17.20 19.95 5.90
C TYR A 159 -15.92 20.65 5.41
N THR A 160 -16.08 21.72 4.62
CA THR A 160 -15.00 22.28 3.81
C THR A 160 -14.22 23.43 4.44
N SER A 161 -14.52 23.83 5.68
CA SER A 161 -13.83 24.97 6.34
C SER A 161 -12.35 24.72 6.56
N TYR A 162 -11.99 23.45 6.85
CA TYR A 162 -10.61 23.02 7.12
C TYR A 162 -10.34 21.67 6.49
N PRO A 163 -9.13 21.41 5.98
CA PRO A 163 -8.82 20.15 5.31
C PRO A 163 -9.03 18.92 6.22
N LEU A 164 -8.65 18.96 7.48
CA LEU A 164 -8.89 17.84 8.42
C LEU A 164 -10.38 17.56 8.61
N ALA A 165 -11.20 18.59 8.79
CA ALA A 165 -12.66 18.42 8.93
C ALA A 165 -13.28 17.83 7.67
N THR A 166 -12.77 18.20 6.49
CA THR A 166 -13.16 17.61 5.21
C THR A 166 -12.82 16.13 5.18
N VAL A 167 -11.57 15.76 5.46
CA VAL A 167 -11.08 14.37 5.50
C VAL A 167 -11.90 13.52 6.47
N GLU A 168 -12.11 14.00 7.70
CA GLU A 168 -12.91 13.31 8.71
C GLU A 168 -14.36 13.09 8.30
N SER A 169 -14.98 14.10 7.64
CA SER A 169 -16.37 14.00 7.16
C SER A 169 -16.50 12.95 6.07
N LEU A 170 -15.55 12.93 5.12
CA LEU A 170 -15.49 11.92 4.06
C LEU A 170 -15.27 10.53 4.63
N ALA A 171 -14.29 10.37 5.52
CA ALA A 171 -13.97 9.08 6.13
C ALA A 171 -15.17 8.51 6.92
N ARG A 172 -15.86 9.32 7.73
CA ARG A 172 -17.08 8.92 8.43
C ARG A 172 -18.20 8.51 7.47
N TRP A 173 -18.39 9.27 6.38
CA TRP A 173 -19.41 8.90 5.40
C TRP A 173 -19.07 7.57 4.73
N VAL A 174 -17.83 7.38 4.29
CA VAL A 174 -17.34 6.14 3.65
C VAL A 174 -17.57 4.95 4.58
N VAL A 175 -17.07 4.98 5.80
CA VAL A 175 -17.25 3.90 6.80
C VAL A 175 -18.74 3.55 6.97
N SER A 176 -19.63 4.55 7.05
CA SER A 176 -21.06 4.32 7.22
C SER A 176 -21.76 3.66 6.02
N ARG A 177 -21.06 3.55 4.88
CA ARG A 177 -21.60 3.03 3.62
C ARG A 177 -20.96 1.74 3.15
N VAL A 178 -19.94 1.26 3.83
CA VAL A 178 -19.25 0.01 3.46
C VAL A 178 -20.22 -1.17 3.52
N ASN A 179 -20.25 -1.94 2.46
CA ASN A 179 -20.80 -3.29 2.39
C ASN A 179 -19.63 -4.19 1.98
N TYR A 180 -18.89 -4.68 3.00
CA TYR A 180 -17.64 -5.37 2.80
C TYR A 180 -17.85 -6.69 2.07
N ASN A 181 -17.15 -6.85 0.96
CA ASN A 181 -17.17 -8.06 0.15
C ASN A 181 -15.82 -8.18 -0.56
N VAL A 182 -15.16 -9.32 -0.41
CA VAL A 182 -13.87 -9.56 -1.05
C VAL A 182 -14.03 -9.57 -2.55
N ASN A 183 -13.22 -8.76 -3.22
CA ASN A 183 -13.17 -8.70 -4.67
C ASN A 183 -11.79 -9.15 -5.15
N LEU A 184 -11.75 -10.08 -6.11
CA LEU A 184 -10.51 -10.56 -6.71
C LEU A 184 -9.96 -9.60 -7.79
N GLY A 185 -10.70 -8.55 -8.12
CA GLY A 185 -10.31 -7.55 -9.11
C GLY A 185 -10.63 -6.15 -8.63
N ARG A 186 -9.79 -5.18 -8.98
CA ARG A 186 -10.01 -3.77 -8.65
C ARG A 186 -11.01 -3.15 -9.62
N SER A 187 -12.13 -2.67 -9.10
CA SER A 187 -13.21 -2.08 -9.90
C SER A 187 -13.10 -0.56 -10.07
N GLY A 188 -12.43 0.13 -9.15
CA GLY A 188 -12.37 1.59 -9.10
C GLY A 188 -13.59 2.23 -8.43
N SER A 189 -13.48 3.51 -8.13
CA SER A 189 -14.47 4.26 -7.34
C SER A 189 -15.87 4.33 -7.96
N ASP A 190 -15.95 4.40 -9.27
CA ASP A 190 -17.20 4.54 -10.02
C ASP A 190 -18.02 3.25 -10.08
N HIS A 191 -17.37 2.08 -10.00
CA HIS A 191 -18.05 0.79 -9.96
C HIS A 191 -18.28 0.29 -8.52
N ALA A 192 -17.44 0.73 -7.57
CA ALA A 192 -17.59 0.38 -6.16
C ALA A 192 -18.80 1.05 -5.51
N LEU A 193 -19.17 2.26 -5.95
CA LEU A 193 -20.29 3.01 -5.41
C LEU A 193 -21.60 2.63 -6.11
N ILE A 194 -22.44 1.87 -5.43
CA ILE A 194 -23.72 1.40 -5.95
C ILE A 194 -24.91 2.08 -5.25
N TYR A 195 -26.02 2.26 -5.97
CA TYR A 195 -27.28 2.75 -5.41
C TYR A 195 -28.23 1.59 -5.08
N THR A 196 -28.72 1.55 -3.85
CA THR A 196 -29.61 0.52 -3.35
C THR A 196 -30.92 1.13 -2.82
N SER A 197 -31.89 0.31 -2.45
CA SER A 197 -33.11 0.78 -1.76
C SER A 197 -32.83 1.51 -0.43
N ARG A 198 -31.62 1.34 0.13
CA ARG A 198 -31.16 2.01 1.37
C ARG A 198 -30.20 3.16 1.10
N GLY A 199 -30.14 3.67 -0.15
CA GLY A 199 -29.22 4.69 -0.61
C GLY A 199 -27.89 4.12 -1.09
N TYR A 200 -26.88 4.99 -1.23
CA TYR A 200 -25.57 4.60 -1.71
C TYR A 200 -24.85 3.66 -0.75
N ARG A 201 -24.17 2.67 -1.32
CA ARG A 201 -23.28 1.72 -0.63
C ARG A 201 -21.99 1.57 -1.40
N ILE A 202 -20.90 1.31 -0.68
CA ILE A 202 -19.60 0.97 -1.24
C ILE A 202 -19.47 -0.55 -1.13
N GLN A 203 -19.48 -1.21 -2.29
CA GLN A 203 -19.37 -2.66 -2.38
C GLN A 203 -17.96 -3.04 -2.80
N GLY A 204 -17.28 -3.80 -1.98
CA GLY A 204 -15.92 -4.25 -2.19
C GLY A 204 -15.16 -4.43 -0.88
N ASP A 205 -13.86 -4.56 -1.01
CA ASP A 205 -12.94 -4.71 0.12
C ASP A 205 -12.16 -3.40 0.41
N CYS A 206 -10.99 -3.52 1.03
CA CYS A 206 -10.17 -2.37 1.39
C CYS A 206 -9.79 -1.51 0.17
N VAL A 207 -9.66 -2.12 -1.00
CA VAL A 207 -9.27 -1.44 -2.23
C VAL A 207 -10.38 -0.50 -2.71
N GLU A 208 -11.62 -1.00 -2.83
CA GLU A 208 -12.76 -0.20 -3.26
C GLU A 208 -13.13 0.89 -2.25
N VAL A 209 -13.00 0.59 -0.96
CA VAL A 209 -13.22 1.57 0.11
C VAL A 209 -12.22 2.72 0.01
N ALA A 210 -10.94 2.40 -0.18
CA ALA A 210 -9.90 3.40 -0.40
C ALA A 210 -10.10 4.18 -1.70
N ASP A 211 -10.47 3.51 -2.81
CA ASP A 211 -10.69 4.14 -4.11
C ASP A 211 -11.80 5.19 -4.06
N VAL A 212 -12.93 4.89 -3.41
CA VAL A 212 -14.03 5.85 -3.25
C VAL A 212 -13.58 7.05 -2.42
N PHE A 213 -12.90 6.82 -1.29
CA PHE A 213 -12.40 7.90 -0.44
C PHE A 213 -11.41 8.80 -1.18
N ILE A 214 -10.42 8.23 -1.88
CA ILE A 214 -9.39 8.98 -2.62
C ILE A 214 -10.05 9.83 -3.71
N THR A 215 -11.01 9.27 -4.44
CA THR A 215 -11.75 10.01 -5.47
C THR A 215 -12.51 11.20 -4.87
N MET A 216 -13.21 10.99 -3.76
CA MET A 216 -13.92 12.06 -3.05
C MET A 216 -12.95 13.13 -2.55
N ALA A 217 -11.84 12.75 -1.92
CA ALA A 217 -10.83 13.68 -1.42
C ALA A 217 -10.22 14.52 -2.55
N ARG A 218 -9.78 13.86 -3.63
CA ARG A 218 -9.19 14.52 -4.81
C ARG A 218 -10.17 15.48 -5.49
N SER A 219 -11.45 15.13 -5.59
CA SER A 219 -12.48 15.98 -6.20
C SER A 219 -12.72 17.27 -5.42
N LEU A 220 -12.45 17.27 -4.13
CA LEU A 220 -12.52 18.45 -3.25
C LEU A 220 -11.19 19.20 -3.16
N GLY A 221 -10.17 18.75 -3.89
CA GLY A 221 -8.84 19.37 -3.88
C GLY A 221 -7.96 18.94 -2.69
N VAL A 222 -8.34 17.94 -1.93
CA VAL A 222 -7.46 17.32 -0.92
C VAL A 222 -6.52 16.35 -1.64
N PRO A 223 -5.19 16.59 -1.61
CA PRO A 223 -4.25 15.64 -2.19
C PRO A 223 -4.33 14.31 -1.45
N ALA A 224 -4.58 13.25 -2.20
CA ALA A 224 -4.75 11.90 -1.66
C ALA A 224 -4.07 10.87 -2.54
N ARG A 225 -3.56 9.79 -1.93
CA ARG A 225 -2.96 8.65 -2.62
C ARG A 225 -3.31 7.34 -1.94
N GLY A 226 -3.20 6.24 -2.68
CA GLY A 226 -3.29 4.90 -2.11
C GLY A 226 -1.97 4.46 -1.48
N VAL A 227 -2.05 3.73 -0.40
CA VAL A 227 -0.95 3.02 0.25
C VAL A 227 -1.26 1.54 0.23
N TYR A 228 -0.30 0.72 -0.16
CA TYR A 228 -0.42 -0.72 -0.25
C TYR A 228 0.55 -1.40 0.70
N GLY A 229 0.10 -2.42 1.37
CA GLY A 229 0.97 -3.17 2.27
C GLY A 229 0.23 -4.25 3.04
N PHE A 230 0.55 -4.36 4.32
CA PHE A 230 -0.08 -5.30 5.24
C PHE A 230 -0.65 -4.56 6.44
N LEU A 231 -1.80 -5.03 6.90
CA LEU A 231 -2.32 -4.75 8.24
C LEU A 231 -2.22 -6.03 9.07
N LEU A 232 -1.33 -6.04 10.05
CA LEU A 232 -1.10 -7.19 10.90
C LEU A 232 -2.12 -7.22 12.06
N THR A 233 -2.56 -8.40 12.45
CA THR A 233 -3.39 -8.59 13.66
C THR A 233 -2.53 -8.59 14.92
N SER A 234 -1.26 -9.04 14.80
CA SER A 234 -0.28 -9.04 15.87
C SER A 234 1.12 -8.76 15.34
N TYR A 235 2.09 -8.46 16.22
CA TYR A 235 3.48 -8.21 15.81
C TYR A 235 4.22 -9.48 15.37
N LYS A 236 3.69 -10.66 15.65
CA LYS A 236 4.22 -11.94 15.16
C LYS A 236 3.10 -12.66 14.43
N GLU A 237 3.26 -12.80 13.13
CA GLU A 237 2.19 -13.31 12.28
C GLU A 237 2.76 -14.04 11.06
N HIS A 238 2.06 -15.09 10.62
CA HIS A 238 2.31 -15.75 9.36
C HIS A 238 1.11 -15.58 8.45
N GLN A 239 1.35 -14.98 7.30
CA GLN A 239 0.32 -14.74 6.28
C GLN A 239 0.69 -15.49 5.00
N TRP A 240 -0.28 -16.11 4.36
CA TRP A 240 -0.06 -16.89 3.15
C TRP A 240 -1.27 -16.97 2.26
N LEU A 241 -1.03 -17.14 0.95
CA LEU A 241 -2.04 -17.44 -0.06
C LEU A 241 -1.59 -18.61 -0.91
N ASN A 242 -2.47 -19.59 -1.07
CA ASN A 242 -2.37 -20.61 -2.10
C ASN A 242 -3.32 -20.21 -3.24
N MET A 243 -2.78 -19.87 -4.42
CA MET A 243 -3.58 -19.32 -5.51
C MET A 243 -4.58 -20.30 -6.10
N SER A 244 -4.37 -21.61 -5.97
CA SER A 244 -5.34 -22.60 -6.38
C SER A 244 -6.57 -22.65 -5.46
N THR A 245 -6.36 -22.43 -4.16
CA THR A 245 -7.44 -22.37 -3.17
C THR A 245 -8.23 -21.06 -3.30
N VAL A 246 -7.53 -19.96 -3.58
CA VAL A 246 -8.11 -18.64 -3.83
C VAL A 246 -9.16 -18.68 -4.94
N GLN A 247 -8.87 -19.39 -6.03
CA GLN A 247 -9.80 -19.48 -7.17
C GLN A 247 -11.04 -20.33 -6.87
N SER A 248 -10.99 -21.19 -5.84
CA SER A 248 -12.05 -22.13 -5.52
C SER A 248 -12.92 -21.74 -4.30
N GLU A 249 -12.38 -20.98 -3.33
CA GLU A 249 -12.98 -20.79 -2.01
C GLU A 249 -13.49 -19.36 -1.71
N GLY A 250 -13.25 -18.40 -2.60
CA GLY A 250 -13.78 -17.03 -2.45
C GLY A 250 -13.36 -16.37 -1.12
N GLU A 251 -14.30 -16.16 -0.20
CA GLU A 251 -14.08 -15.45 1.07
C GLU A 251 -13.07 -16.11 2.03
N GLY A 252 -12.74 -17.38 1.86
CA GLY A 252 -11.68 -18.06 2.64
C GLY A 252 -10.30 -17.43 2.55
N LEU A 253 -10.10 -16.57 1.56
CA LEU A 253 -8.90 -15.79 1.33
C LEU A 253 -8.43 -14.96 2.52
N LEU A 254 -9.36 -14.30 3.20
CA LEU A 254 -9.02 -13.34 4.26
C LEU A 254 -8.58 -14.00 5.57
N THR A 255 -8.76 -15.31 5.70
CA THR A 255 -8.42 -15.99 6.95
C THR A 255 -6.91 -16.01 7.22
N HIS A 256 -6.10 -15.95 6.17
CA HIS A 256 -4.64 -16.10 6.26
C HIS A 256 -3.86 -15.01 5.54
N TRP A 257 -4.54 -13.98 5.03
CA TRP A 257 -3.92 -12.92 4.28
C TRP A 257 -4.36 -11.54 4.75
N GLY A 258 -3.44 -10.72 5.16
CA GLY A 258 -3.66 -9.34 5.63
C GLY A 258 -3.14 -8.28 4.68
N GLY A 259 -3.05 -8.60 3.39
CA GLY A 259 -2.80 -7.59 2.37
C GLY A 259 -3.86 -6.49 2.47
N HIS A 260 -3.43 -5.23 2.54
CA HIS A 260 -4.29 -4.11 2.85
C HIS A 260 -3.97 -2.90 1.98
N MET A 261 -5.01 -2.14 1.64
CA MET A 261 -4.89 -0.83 1.02
C MET A 261 -5.63 0.20 1.86
N TRP A 262 -4.96 1.33 2.11
CA TRP A 262 -5.56 2.48 2.80
C TRP A 262 -5.13 3.79 2.14
N PRO A 263 -5.89 4.88 2.29
CA PRO A 263 -5.51 6.19 1.80
C PRO A 263 -4.49 6.89 2.70
N GLU A 264 -3.65 7.72 2.09
CA GLU A 264 -3.00 8.86 2.73
C GLU A 264 -3.51 10.16 2.12
N VAL A 265 -3.60 11.21 2.92
CA VAL A 265 -3.89 12.57 2.49
C VAL A 265 -2.79 13.53 2.92
N TYR A 266 -2.55 14.57 2.12
CA TYR A 266 -1.58 15.60 2.50
C TYR A 266 -2.29 16.79 3.15
N VAL A 267 -1.89 17.10 4.37
CA VAL A 267 -2.45 18.20 5.17
C VAL A 267 -1.33 18.97 5.87
N ASP A 268 -1.11 20.22 5.48
CA ASP A 268 -0.17 21.09 6.20
C ASP A 268 -0.68 21.40 7.63
N PRO A 269 0.18 21.41 8.66
CA PRO A 269 1.63 21.20 8.65
C PRO A 269 2.06 19.73 8.86
N TYR A 270 1.13 18.78 8.87
CA TYR A 270 1.42 17.38 9.20
C TYR A 270 2.10 16.60 8.07
N GLY A 271 1.96 17.06 6.81
CA GLY A 271 2.41 16.32 5.64
C GLY A 271 1.44 15.20 5.25
N TRP A 272 1.96 14.07 4.78
CA TRP A 272 1.17 12.88 4.49
C TRP A 272 0.73 12.21 5.80
N ILE A 273 -0.58 12.05 5.96
CA ILE A 273 -1.20 11.37 7.10
C ILE A 273 -2.09 10.24 6.63
N ASP A 274 -2.09 9.14 7.37
CA ASP A 274 -2.88 7.96 7.05
C ASP A 274 -4.36 8.17 7.39
N VAL A 275 -5.22 7.55 6.57
CA VAL A 275 -6.67 7.50 6.78
C VAL A 275 -7.11 6.04 6.63
N ASP A 276 -7.11 5.29 7.72
CA ASP A 276 -7.62 3.92 7.68
C ASP A 276 -9.07 3.87 8.15
N MET A 277 -9.92 3.31 7.30
CA MET A 277 -11.36 3.20 7.51
C MET A 277 -11.78 1.79 7.92
N LEU A 278 -10.85 0.85 7.96
CA LEU A 278 -11.13 -0.58 8.21
C LEU A 278 -10.34 -1.14 9.41
N ASP A 279 -9.38 -0.42 9.97
CA ASP A 279 -8.73 -0.81 11.23
C ASP A 279 -9.55 -0.30 12.43
N GLY A 280 -10.59 -1.06 12.78
CA GLY A 280 -11.44 -0.77 13.93
C GLY A 280 -12.86 -0.32 13.57
N MET A 281 -13.56 0.26 14.55
CA MET A 281 -14.99 0.64 14.44
C MET A 281 -15.20 2.09 13.97
N SER A 282 -14.16 2.89 13.94
CA SER A 282 -14.19 4.31 13.56
C SER A 282 -13.05 4.60 12.60
N PRO A 283 -13.20 5.57 11.69
CA PRO A 283 -12.10 5.93 10.82
C PRO A 283 -10.93 6.49 11.63
N ASN A 284 -9.74 5.97 11.36
CA ASN A 284 -8.48 6.48 11.90
C ASN A 284 -7.95 7.56 10.92
N VAL A 285 -8.03 8.82 11.31
CA VAL A 285 -7.50 9.95 10.54
C VAL A 285 -6.28 10.51 11.25
N GLY A 286 -5.10 10.43 10.62
CA GLY A 286 -3.84 10.85 11.21
C GLY A 286 -3.43 10.01 12.43
N VAL A 287 -3.87 8.76 12.47
CA VAL A 287 -3.45 7.76 13.46
C VAL A 287 -2.90 6.57 12.70
N PHE A 288 -1.68 6.18 12.99
CA PHE A 288 -0.98 5.07 12.36
C PHE A 288 -0.47 4.09 13.39
N SER A 289 -0.81 2.84 13.19
CA SER A 289 -0.34 1.74 14.03
C SER A 289 0.90 1.10 13.45
N ALA A 290 1.87 0.75 14.29
CA ALA A 290 3.04 -0.03 13.86
C ALA A 290 2.71 -1.44 13.35
N ARG A 291 1.44 -1.83 13.28
CA ARG A 291 0.94 -3.03 12.61
C ARG A 291 0.78 -2.86 11.09
N HIS A 292 0.83 -1.63 10.57
CA HIS A 292 0.83 -1.35 9.14
C HIS A 292 2.25 -1.42 8.59
N ILE A 293 2.45 -2.18 7.52
CA ILE A 293 3.73 -2.28 6.80
C ILE A 293 3.52 -1.79 5.38
N VAL A 294 4.17 -0.69 5.01
CA VAL A 294 4.02 -0.05 3.70
C VAL A 294 4.93 -0.71 2.67
N PHE A 295 4.33 -1.15 1.55
CA PHE A 295 5.04 -1.73 0.41
C PHE A 295 4.93 -0.92 -0.88
N GLY A 296 4.02 0.03 -0.97
CA GLY A 296 3.90 0.87 -2.17
C GLY A 296 2.90 2.00 -2.04
N PHE A 297 2.96 2.91 -2.99
CA PHE A 297 2.12 4.10 -3.09
C PHE A 297 1.48 4.22 -4.46
N GLU A 298 0.38 4.94 -4.51
CA GLU A 298 -0.37 5.32 -5.69
C GLU A 298 -1.01 4.15 -6.44
N GLU A 299 -1.33 4.38 -7.69
CA GLU A 299 -1.93 3.41 -8.59
C GLU A 299 -0.85 2.65 -9.36
N THR A 300 0.20 2.24 -8.65
CA THR A 300 1.35 1.59 -9.28
C THR A 300 0.98 0.20 -9.82
N LYS A 301 1.65 -0.23 -10.86
CA LYS A 301 1.54 -1.58 -11.43
C LYS A 301 2.38 -2.64 -10.72
N TYR A 302 3.18 -2.24 -9.73
CA TYR A 302 4.03 -3.13 -8.92
C TYR A 302 3.54 -3.13 -7.49
N TYR A 303 2.41 -3.79 -7.25
CA TYR A 303 1.69 -3.54 -6.04
C TYR A 303 2.14 -4.31 -4.86
N GLY A 304 2.37 -3.56 -3.87
CA GLY A 304 2.27 -3.70 -2.48
C GLY A 304 2.64 -5.06 -1.94
N ALA A 305 1.75 -5.59 -1.21
CA ALA A 305 1.93 -6.80 -0.42
C ALA A 305 1.99 -8.11 -1.23
N ALA A 306 1.52 -8.12 -2.46
CA ALA A 306 1.52 -9.31 -3.30
C ALA A 306 2.15 -9.05 -4.66
N LEU A 307 2.75 -10.07 -5.26
CA LEU A 307 3.11 -10.06 -6.66
C LEU A 307 1.84 -10.16 -7.50
N THR A 308 1.57 -9.13 -8.28
CA THR A 308 0.46 -9.14 -9.23
C THR A 308 0.90 -9.72 -10.58
N SER A 309 -0.05 -9.99 -11.47
CA SER A 309 0.25 -10.46 -12.82
C SER A 309 1.14 -9.51 -13.62
N SER A 310 1.18 -8.22 -13.26
CA SER A 310 2.08 -7.23 -13.89
C SER A 310 3.51 -7.27 -13.36
N CYS A 311 3.77 -8.01 -12.29
CA CYS A 311 5.08 -8.15 -11.66
C CYS A 311 5.82 -9.42 -12.10
N ILE A 312 5.14 -10.34 -12.75
CA ILE A 312 5.69 -11.62 -13.20
C ILE A 312 5.63 -11.73 -14.73
N PRO A 313 6.50 -12.53 -15.36
CA PRO A 313 6.47 -12.75 -16.81
C PRO A 313 5.13 -13.31 -17.29
N SER A 314 4.76 -13.00 -18.53
CA SER A 314 3.46 -13.33 -19.12
C SER A 314 3.11 -14.83 -19.10
N TYR A 315 4.12 -15.70 -19.06
CA TYR A 315 3.95 -17.16 -19.09
C TYR A 315 4.23 -17.83 -17.75
N MET A 316 4.37 -17.03 -16.69
CA MET A 316 4.53 -17.51 -15.33
C MET A 316 3.23 -17.31 -14.56
N THR A 317 2.95 -18.20 -13.63
CA THR A 317 1.87 -18.05 -12.67
C THR A 317 2.44 -18.04 -11.25
N LEU A 318 1.85 -17.22 -10.39
CA LEU A 318 2.09 -17.28 -8.96
C LEU A 318 1.21 -18.41 -8.39
N GLU A 319 1.82 -19.46 -7.83
CA GLU A 319 1.08 -20.55 -7.18
C GLU A 319 0.92 -20.34 -5.68
N TYR A 320 1.93 -19.76 -5.04
CA TYR A 320 1.95 -19.59 -3.59
C TYR A 320 2.75 -18.35 -3.20
N ILE A 321 2.30 -17.70 -2.15
CA ILE A 321 2.99 -16.58 -1.52
C ILE A 321 2.82 -16.70 -0.01
N ASP A 322 3.90 -16.48 0.76
CA ASP A 322 3.79 -16.31 2.20
C ASP A 322 4.75 -15.23 2.72
N TYR A 323 4.37 -14.70 3.89
CA TYR A 323 5.16 -13.77 4.67
C TYR A 323 5.13 -14.16 6.15
N ILE A 324 6.29 -14.18 6.77
CA ILE A 324 6.45 -14.34 8.22
C ILE A 324 6.93 -13.01 8.78
N PHE A 325 6.16 -12.45 9.69
CA PHE A 325 6.47 -11.22 10.40
C PHE A 325 6.90 -11.56 11.82
N GLU A 326 8.09 -11.11 12.21
CA GLU A 326 8.66 -11.28 13.56
C GLU A 326 8.99 -9.89 14.11
N GLY A 327 8.01 -9.26 14.79
CA GLY A 327 8.12 -7.91 15.35
C GLY A 327 8.54 -7.93 16.82
N GLU A 328 9.43 -7.01 17.18
CA GLU A 328 9.90 -6.75 18.54
C GLU A 328 9.64 -5.27 18.86
N LEU A 329 9.03 -5.02 20.03
CA LEU A 329 8.85 -3.67 20.56
C LEU A 329 10.22 -3.09 20.94
N GLY A 330 10.50 -1.88 20.45
CA GLY A 330 11.71 -1.13 20.74
C GLY A 330 11.58 -0.20 21.90
#